data_fdedce8206bdccdb6e78bab040bd1c14
#
_entry.id   fdedce8206bdccdb6e78bab040bd1c14
#
_cell.length_a   1.000
_cell.length_b   1.000
_cell.length_c   1.000
_cell.angle_alpha   90.00
_cell.angle_beta   90.00
_cell.angle_gamma   90.00
#
_symmetry.space_group_name_H-M   'P 1'
#
loop_
_entity.id
_entity.type
_entity.pdbx_description
1 polymer ?
#
loop_
_entity_poly.entity_id
_entity_poly.type
_entity_poly.pdbx_seq_one_letter_code
_entity_poly.pdbx_strand_id
1 'polypeptide(L)'
;MKVPVSLREEYRISSVKTDYPLCQDAPLCKDWEGTGAYFWMKSGDETRTVAETPSALLSVQEAKTGITARLQQETKEVRAGQNLTYILSVENTGELPLENIEISSVFSQDNINAEWKQEEGFTANGMQGIISGLKAGEIRNLQMTVQLTEEQAGELIHKVTVKAKYPGKEESIGCQKSVETEVIALKAAFEVEKTADRTQAYPRDTITYQICIGNT
;
A
#
# COMPACT_ATOMS: atom_id res chain seq x y z
N MET A 1 1.46 -29.99 34.16
CA MET A 1 1.63 -31.38 34.66
C MET A 1 2.36 -32.15 33.58
N LYS A 2 3.58 -32.66 33.83
CA LYS A 2 4.29 -33.52 32.87
C LYS A 2 3.69 -34.90 32.98
N VAL A 3 3.01 -35.36 31.96
CA VAL A 3 2.56 -36.75 31.87
C VAL A 3 3.79 -37.62 31.69
N PRO A 4 4.02 -38.64 32.55
CA PRO A 4 5.19 -39.50 32.40
C PRO A 4 5.15 -40.22 31.05
N VAL A 5 6.29 -40.27 30.37
CA VAL A 5 6.46 -40.87 29.03
C VAL A 5 6.25 -42.37 29.00
N SER A 6 5.98 -43.01 30.13
CA SER A 6 5.84 -44.44 30.29
C SER A 6 4.40 -44.96 30.39
N LEU A 7 3.44 -44.18 29.88
CA LEU A 7 2.07 -44.68 29.70
C LEU A 7 2.07 -45.76 28.61
N ARG A 8 1.68 -46.98 29.00
CA ARG A 8 1.54 -48.10 28.08
C ARG A 8 0.55 -47.78 26.98
N GLU A 9 0.63 -48.47 25.84
CA GLU A 9 -0.26 -48.26 24.67
C GLU A 9 -1.77 -48.34 24.97
N GLU A 10 -2.13 -48.90 26.15
CA GLU A 10 -3.49 -48.99 26.63
C GLU A 10 -4.11 -47.67 27.10
N TYR A 11 -3.25 -46.64 27.31
CA TYR A 11 -3.69 -45.31 27.74
C TYR A 11 -3.59 -44.32 26.58
N ARG A 12 -4.74 -43.86 26.10
CA ARG A 12 -4.79 -42.80 25.09
C ARG A 12 -5.32 -41.52 25.73
N ILE A 13 -4.61 -40.44 25.54
CA ILE A 13 -5.16 -39.10 25.71
C ILE A 13 -6.17 -38.97 24.57
N SER A 14 -7.46 -39.09 24.86
CA SER A 14 -8.42 -38.73 23.85
C SER A 14 -8.23 -37.26 23.56
N SER A 15 -8.10 -36.94 22.28
CA SER A 15 -8.07 -35.60 21.79
C SER A 15 -8.96 -34.69 22.64
N VAL A 16 -8.45 -33.50 22.90
CA VAL A 16 -9.24 -32.41 23.46
C VAL A 16 -10.60 -32.45 22.79
N LYS A 17 -11.62 -32.89 23.52
CA LYS A 17 -12.97 -32.79 23.07
C LYS A 17 -13.31 -31.31 23.17
N THR A 18 -13.05 -30.61 22.11
CA THR A 18 -13.70 -29.33 21.91
C THR A 18 -15.14 -29.69 21.61
N ASP A 19 -16.09 -29.24 22.40
CA ASP A 19 -17.51 -29.32 22.06
C ASP A 19 -17.83 -28.49 20.82
N TYR A 20 -16.78 -27.90 20.23
CA TYR A 20 -16.77 -27.26 18.92
C TYR A 20 -15.93 -28.07 17.95
N PRO A 21 -16.45 -28.47 16.79
CA PRO A 21 -15.62 -28.79 15.66
C PRO A 21 -14.70 -27.58 15.48
N LEU A 22 -13.37 -27.83 15.52
CA LEU A 22 -12.35 -26.83 15.17
C LEU A 22 -12.92 -25.99 14.04
N CYS A 23 -13.12 -24.71 14.29
CA CYS A 23 -13.92 -23.80 13.47
C CYS A 23 -13.43 -23.77 12.03
N GLN A 24 -13.85 -24.71 11.21
CA GLN A 24 -13.69 -24.61 9.77
C GLN A 24 -14.75 -23.71 9.15
N ASP A 25 -15.92 -23.56 9.80
CA ASP A 25 -17.04 -22.83 9.21
C ASP A 25 -17.90 -22.03 10.23
N ALA A 26 -17.43 -21.86 11.47
CA ALA A 26 -18.27 -21.18 12.46
C ALA A 26 -18.04 -19.66 12.44
N PRO A 27 -19.08 -18.86 12.28
CA PRO A 27 -19.02 -17.46 12.60
C PRO A 27 -18.73 -17.35 14.09
N LEU A 28 -17.44 -17.05 14.45
CA LEU A 28 -17.02 -16.66 15.78
C LEU A 28 -17.68 -17.47 16.91
N CYS A 29 -16.89 -18.27 17.58
CA CYS A 29 -17.30 -19.00 18.77
C CYS A 29 -17.69 -18.03 19.89
N LYS A 30 -18.79 -17.32 19.75
CA LYS A 30 -19.28 -16.34 20.74
C LYS A 30 -19.72 -16.98 22.04
N ASP A 31 -19.99 -18.27 22.03
CA ASP A 31 -20.57 -19.01 23.15
C ASP A 31 -19.65 -20.16 23.62
N TRP A 32 -18.35 -20.00 23.47
CA TRP A 32 -17.42 -21.02 23.85
C TRP A 32 -17.15 -21.04 25.35
N GLU A 33 -17.68 -22.04 26.04
CA GLU A 33 -17.57 -22.16 27.50
C GLU A 33 -16.27 -22.77 28.01
N GLY A 34 -15.40 -23.28 27.13
CA GLY A 34 -14.09 -23.81 27.47
C GLY A 34 -13.81 -25.24 27.00
N THR A 35 -12.57 -25.70 27.18
CA THR A 35 -12.16 -27.06 26.85
C THR A 35 -11.65 -27.81 28.07
N GLY A 36 -12.10 -29.05 28.25
CA GLY A 36 -11.54 -29.98 29.17
C GLY A 36 -10.77 -31.12 28.46
N ALA A 37 -9.86 -31.76 29.12
CA ALA A 37 -9.21 -32.98 28.63
C ALA A 37 -9.66 -34.17 29.47
N TYR A 38 -10.01 -35.27 28.80
CA TYR A 38 -10.42 -36.49 29.42
C TYR A 38 -9.32 -37.54 29.26
N PHE A 39 -9.03 -38.26 30.34
CA PHE A 39 -8.16 -39.41 30.33
C PHE A 39 -9.01 -40.66 30.52
N TRP A 40 -8.90 -41.58 29.59
CA TRP A 40 -9.66 -42.81 29.66
C TRP A 40 -8.76 -44.03 29.44
N MET A 41 -9.15 -45.14 30.03
CA MET A 41 -8.49 -46.41 29.89
C MET A 41 -9.41 -47.37 29.14
N LYS A 42 -8.85 -48.09 28.17
CA LYS A 42 -9.55 -49.17 27.47
C LYS A 42 -9.01 -50.51 27.92
N SER A 43 -9.89 -51.36 28.40
CA SER A 43 -9.58 -52.76 28.75
C SER A 43 -10.58 -53.67 28.04
N GLY A 44 -10.16 -54.35 26.97
CA GLY A 44 -11.07 -55.11 26.11
C GLY A 44 -12.04 -54.13 25.38
N ASP A 45 -13.31 -54.39 25.48
CA ASP A 45 -14.38 -53.54 24.90
C ASP A 45 -14.88 -52.46 25.86
N GLU A 46 -14.42 -52.44 27.08
CA GLU A 46 -14.81 -51.45 28.08
C GLU A 46 -13.86 -50.23 28.02
N THR A 47 -14.46 -49.05 28.00
CA THR A 47 -13.77 -47.76 28.10
C THR A 47 -14.20 -47.06 29.38
N ARG A 48 -13.24 -46.70 30.24
CA ARG A 48 -13.54 -46.01 31.49
C ARG A 48 -12.74 -44.70 31.57
N THR A 49 -13.43 -43.59 31.87
CA THR A 49 -12.77 -42.32 32.18
C THR A 49 -12.04 -42.42 33.50
N VAL A 50 -10.74 -42.16 33.51
CA VAL A 50 -9.88 -42.24 34.69
C VAL A 50 -9.60 -40.88 35.31
N ALA A 51 -9.62 -39.83 34.50
CA ALA A 51 -9.45 -38.48 34.99
C ALA A 51 -10.07 -37.48 34.01
N GLU A 52 -10.47 -36.35 34.54
CA GLU A 52 -10.99 -35.22 33.81
C GLU A 52 -10.31 -33.93 34.31
N THR A 53 -9.92 -33.06 33.42
CA THR A 53 -9.45 -31.73 33.80
C THR A 53 -10.60 -30.74 33.79
N PRO A 54 -10.61 -29.75 34.66
CA PRO A 54 -11.59 -28.68 34.56
C PRO A 54 -11.45 -27.93 33.20
N SER A 55 -12.56 -27.48 32.69
CA SER A 55 -12.60 -26.66 31.48
C SER A 55 -11.85 -25.34 31.69
N ALA A 56 -11.03 -24.97 30.71
CA ALA A 56 -10.39 -23.68 30.67
C ALA A 56 -11.26 -22.71 29.84
N LEU A 57 -11.64 -21.59 30.45
CA LEU A 57 -12.39 -20.54 29.76
C LEU A 57 -11.45 -19.80 28.80
N LEU A 58 -11.82 -19.73 27.54
CA LEU A 58 -11.11 -18.98 26.52
C LEU A 58 -12.04 -17.90 25.95
N SER A 59 -11.69 -16.65 26.15
CA SER A 59 -12.35 -15.53 25.50
C SER A 59 -11.68 -15.24 24.16
N VAL A 60 -12.41 -15.41 23.07
CA VAL A 60 -11.95 -15.04 21.73
C VAL A 60 -12.47 -13.64 21.41
N GLN A 61 -11.56 -12.70 21.25
CA GLN A 61 -11.90 -11.34 20.82
C GLN A 61 -11.76 -11.22 19.30
N GLU A 62 -12.64 -10.42 18.69
CA GLU A 62 -12.52 -10.10 17.27
C GLU A 62 -11.34 -9.18 17.08
N ALA A 63 -10.40 -9.58 16.21
CA ALA A 63 -9.23 -8.76 15.89
C ALA A 63 -9.65 -7.53 15.08
N LYS A 64 -9.11 -6.38 15.45
CA LYS A 64 -9.31 -5.14 14.70
C LYS A 64 -8.63 -5.21 13.35
N THR A 65 -9.33 -4.74 12.35
CA THR A 65 -8.87 -4.69 10.97
C THR A 65 -8.75 -3.24 10.52
N GLY A 66 -7.69 -2.88 9.81
CA GLY A 66 -7.52 -1.50 9.35
C GLY A 66 -6.35 -1.33 8.40
N ILE A 67 -6.51 -0.43 7.42
CA ILE A 67 -5.45 0.04 6.55
C ILE A 67 -5.60 1.55 6.36
N THR A 68 -4.51 2.28 6.40
CA THR A 68 -4.48 3.69 6.06
C THR A 68 -3.35 3.99 5.09
N ALA A 69 -3.47 5.12 4.40
CA ALA A 69 -2.43 5.59 3.51
C ALA A 69 -2.26 7.09 3.61
N ARG A 70 -1.05 7.56 3.32
CA ARG A 70 -0.70 8.97 3.18
C ARG A 70 0.01 9.17 1.85
N LEU A 71 -0.50 10.06 1.01
CA LEU A 71 0.10 10.43 -0.27
C LEU A 71 0.69 11.84 -0.14
N GLN A 72 1.94 12.00 -0.59
CA GLN A 72 2.67 13.26 -0.57
C GLN A 72 3.39 13.46 -1.89
N GLN A 73 3.49 14.70 -2.36
CA GLN A 73 4.37 15.11 -3.43
C GLN A 73 5.64 15.76 -2.86
N GLU A 74 6.74 15.62 -3.57
CA GLU A 74 8.01 16.23 -3.20
C GLU A 74 7.94 17.76 -3.28
N THR A 75 7.25 18.28 -4.31
CA THR A 75 7.03 19.72 -4.51
C THR A 75 5.56 19.96 -4.84
N LYS A 76 5.03 21.12 -4.40
CA LYS A 76 3.67 21.56 -4.75
C LYS A 76 3.57 22.16 -6.14
N GLU A 77 4.69 22.65 -6.66
CA GLU A 77 4.82 23.27 -7.97
C GLU A 77 5.96 22.62 -8.73
N VAL A 78 5.76 22.36 -10.01
CA VAL A 78 6.75 21.78 -10.93
C VAL A 78 6.59 22.42 -12.29
N ARG A 79 7.67 22.56 -13.07
CA ARG A 79 7.58 23.03 -14.44
C ARG A 79 7.26 21.88 -15.38
N ALA A 80 6.47 22.16 -16.41
CA ALA A 80 6.23 21.23 -17.51
C ALA A 80 7.58 20.70 -18.06
N GLY A 81 7.63 19.47 -18.50
CA GLY A 81 8.85 18.80 -18.95
C GLY A 81 9.79 18.29 -17.84
N GLN A 82 9.50 18.55 -16.57
CA GLN A 82 10.29 18.05 -15.44
C GLN A 82 9.69 16.78 -14.85
N ASN A 83 10.50 16.08 -14.05
CA ASN A 83 10.04 14.92 -13.29
C ASN A 83 9.45 15.38 -11.95
N LEU A 84 8.42 14.66 -11.52
CA LEU A 84 7.74 14.84 -10.23
C LEU A 84 7.76 13.52 -9.48
N THR A 85 8.03 13.58 -8.17
CA THR A 85 8.07 12.42 -7.30
C THR A 85 6.91 12.46 -6.30
N TYR A 86 6.22 11.33 -6.17
CA TYR A 86 5.23 11.08 -5.13
C TYR A 86 5.70 10.00 -4.18
N ILE A 87 5.37 10.16 -2.91
CA ILE A 87 5.63 9.17 -1.85
C ILE A 87 4.28 8.73 -1.28
N LEU A 88 4.02 7.42 -1.34
CA LEU A 88 2.87 6.78 -0.73
C LEU A 88 3.34 5.99 0.48
N SER A 89 2.87 6.37 1.67
CA SER A 89 3.04 5.59 2.90
C SER A 89 1.77 4.79 3.14
N VAL A 90 1.88 3.47 3.22
CA VAL A 90 0.78 2.55 3.52
C VAL A 90 1.04 1.92 4.88
N GLU A 91 0.05 1.96 5.77
CA GLU A 91 0.15 1.44 7.13
C GLU A 91 -0.98 0.44 7.40
N ASN A 92 -0.61 -0.71 7.94
CA ASN A 92 -1.56 -1.65 8.51
C ASN A 92 -1.89 -1.24 9.95
N THR A 93 -3.04 -0.61 10.16
CA THR A 93 -3.51 -0.16 11.48
C THR A 93 -4.29 -1.23 12.25
N GLY A 94 -4.41 -2.42 11.67
CA GLY A 94 -5.08 -3.58 12.27
C GLY A 94 -4.13 -4.43 13.13
N GLU A 95 -4.70 -5.47 13.72
CA GLU A 95 -4.01 -6.44 14.59
C GLU A 95 -3.60 -7.71 13.82
N LEU A 96 -4.11 -7.88 12.60
CA LEU A 96 -3.80 -9.02 11.73
C LEU A 96 -2.90 -8.60 10.56
N PRO A 97 -2.03 -9.49 10.05
CA PRO A 97 -1.26 -9.21 8.85
C PRO A 97 -2.20 -9.05 7.64
N LEU A 98 -1.81 -8.19 6.72
CA LEU A 98 -2.46 -8.00 5.42
C LEU A 98 -1.63 -8.69 4.34
N GLU A 99 -2.30 -9.21 3.33
CA GLU A 99 -1.69 -9.86 2.16
C GLU A 99 -2.23 -9.25 0.86
N ASN A 100 -1.41 -9.28 -0.18
CA ASN A 100 -1.79 -8.85 -1.52
C ASN A 100 -2.46 -7.47 -1.54
N ILE A 101 -1.75 -6.46 -0.99
CA ILE A 101 -2.26 -5.09 -0.95
C ILE A 101 -2.11 -4.48 -2.34
N GLU A 102 -3.24 -4.27 -2.99
CA GLU A 102 -3.33 -3.70 -4.33
C GLU A 102 -3.28 -2.17 -4.26
N ILE A 103 -2.44 -1.57 -5.11
CA ILE A 103 -2.30 -0.13 -5.26
C ILE A 103 -2.65 0.23 -6.70
N SER A 104 -3.48 1.24 -6.88
CA SER A 104 -3.87 1.77 -8.18
C SER A 104 -3.80 3.29 -8.17
N SER A 105 -3.09 3.85 -9.13
CA SER A 105 -2.94 5.29 -9.35
C SER A 105 -3.71 5.76 -10.56
N VAL A 106 -4.30 6.94 -10.46
CA VAL A 106 -4.98 7.65 -11.55
C VAL A 106 -4.62 9.13 -11.47
N PHE A 107 -4.42 9.74 -12.61
CA PHE A 107 -4.19 11.19 -12.76
C PHE A 107 -5.36 11.89 -13.44
N SER A 108 -5.55 13.19 -13.15
CA SER A 108 -6.59 14.01 -13.77
C SER A 108 -6.31 14.37 -15.24
N GLN A 109 -5.04 14.30 -15.66
CA GLN A 109 -4.61 14.55 -17.03
C GLN A 109 -4.32 13.24 -17.75
N ASP A 110 -4.54 13.21 -19.06
CA ASP A 110 -4.26 12.07 -19.92
C ASP A 110 -2.78 11.98 -20.28
N ASN A 111 -2.36 10.78 -20.74
CA ASN A 111 -1.00 10.51 -21.23
C ASN A 111 0.12 10.79 -20.20
N ILE A 112 -0.18 10.67 -18.93
CA ILE A 112 0.82 10.75 -17.88
C ILE A 112 1.71 9.50 -17.93
N ASN A 113 3.01 9.70 -18.09
CA ASN A 113 4.01 8.64 -17.96
C ASN A 113 4.44 8.57 -16.50
N ALA A 114 3.93 7.58 -15.77
CA ALA A 114 4.20 7.39 -14.34
C ALA A 114 4.45 5.93 -14.03
N GLU A 115 5.42 5.67 -13.16
CA GLU A 115 5.76 4.32 -12.72
C GLU A 115 6.17 4.30 -11.25
N TRP A 116 5.76 3.24 -10.56
CA TRP A 116 6.23 2.92 -9.22
C TRP A 116 7.63 2.35 -9.27
N LYS A 117 8.49 2.79 -8.35
CA LYS A 117 9.80 2.21 -8.16
C LYS A 117 9.68 0.79 -7.62
N GLN A 118 10.32 -0.15 -8.30
CA GLN A 118 10.38 -1.56 -7.87
C GLN A 118 11.21 -1.69 -6.60
N GLU A 119 10.67 -2.41 -5.60
CA GLU A 119 11.33 -2.66 -4.31
C GLU A 119 11.07 -4.08 -3.82
N GLU A 120 11.85 -4.57 -2.85
CA GLU A 120 11.62 -5.88 -2.25
C GLU A 120 10.22 -5.96 -1.62
N GLY A 121 9.46 -7.00 -1.95
CA GLY A 121 8.09 -7.21 -1.47
C GLY A 121 7.04 -6.26 -2.07
N PHE A 122 7.42 -5.47 -3.09
CA PHE A 122 6.51 -4.67 -3.89
C PHE A 122 6.75 -4.92 -5.37
N THR A 123 5.74 -5.37 -6.06
CA THR A 123 5.77 -5.59 -7.52
C THR A 123 4.99 -4.50 -8.20
N ALA A 124 5.66 -3.72 -9.05
CA ALA A 124 5.08 -2.61 -9.80
C ALA A 124 4.82 -2.99 -11.26
N ASN A 125 3.75 -2.44 -11.82
CA ASN A 125 3.39 -2.51 -13.23
C ASN A 125 2.77 -1.16 -13.65
N GLY A 126 3.61 -0.23 -14.10
CA GLY A 126 3.21 1.13 -14.42
C GLY A 126 2.58 1.85 -13.22
N MET A 127 1.32 2.26 -13.38
CA MET A 127 0.54 2.95 -12.33
C MET A 127 -0.09 2.01 -11.30
N GLN A 128 0.10 0.70 -11.42
CA GLN A 128 -0.41 -0.30 -10.49
C GLN A 128 0.73 -0.98 -9.74
N GLY A 129 0.43 -1.55 -8.58
CA GLY A 129 1.39 -2.32 -7.82
C GLY A 129 0.74 -3.19 -6.76
N ILE A 130 1.50 -4.17 -6.28
CA ILE A 130 1.07 -5.09 -5.23
C ILE A 130 2.16 -5.18 -4.17
N ILE A 131 1.82 -4.85 -2.92
CA ILE A 131 2.64 -5.18 -1.76
C ILE A 131 2.28 -6.61 -1.34
N SER A 132 3.27 -7.49 -1.22
CA SER A 132 3.06 -8.90 -0.89
C SER A 132 2.44 -9.12 0.49
N GLY A 133 2.77 -8.25 1.46
CA GLY A 133 2.19 -8.27 2.79
C GLY A 133 2.67 -7.14 3.67
N LEU A 134 1.88 -6.85 4.72
CA LEU A 134 2.20 -5.92 5.81
C LEU A 134 1.82 -6.54 7.14
N LYS A 135 2.77 -6.64 8.07
CA LYS A 135 2.48 -7.06 9.44
C LYS A 135 1.62 -6.01 10.16
N ALA A 136 0.99 -6.40 11.28
CA ALA A 136 0.29 -5.46 12.14
C ALA A 136 1.22 -4.31 12.57
N GLY A 137 0.76 -3.06 12.39
CA GLY A 137 1.53 -1.85 12.70
C GLY A 137 2.68 -1.53 11.75
N GLU A 138 2.90 -2.32 10.68
CA GLU A 138 3.95 -2.07 9.71
C GLU A 138 3.56 -0.94 8.76
N ILE A 139 4.54 -0.06 8.48
CA ILE A 139 4.44 1.02 7.51
C ILE A 139 5.39 0.73 6.35
N ARG A 140 4.90 0.91 5.13
CA ARG A 140 5.71 0.83 3.92
C ARG A 140 5.61 2.12 3.12
N ASN A 141 6.78 2.64 2.71
CA ASN A 141 6.87 3.82 1.86
C ASN A 141 7.23 3.38 0.45
N LEU A 142 6.45 3.85 -0.52
CA LEU A 142 6.63 3.58 -1.94
C LEU A 142 6.84 4.88 -2.68
N GLN A 143 7.70 4.86 -3.69
CA GLN A 143 8.02 6.01 -4.52
C GLN A 143 7.48 5.83 -5.93
N MET A 144 6.81 6.85 -6.46
CA MET A 144 6.38 6.93 -7.85
C MET A 144 7.06 8.11 -8.52
N THR A 145 7.59 7.91 -9.72
CA THR A 145 8.13 8.96 -10.56
C THR A 145 7.16 9.23 -11.71
N VAL A 146 6.88 10.49 -11.94
CA VAL A 146 6.06 11.01 -13.04
C VAL A 146 6.94 11.83 -13.94
N GLN A 147 6.93 11.54 -15.24
CA GLN A 147 7.63 12.30 -16.26
C GLN A 147 6.61 13.20 -16.97
N LEU A 148 6.70 14.50 -16.75
CA LEU A 148 5.84 15.48 -17.39
C LEU A 148 6.37 15.85 -18.77
N THR A 149 5.49 16.00 -19.75
CA THR A 149 5.82 16.60 -21.05
C THR A 149 5.75 18.11 -20.99
N GLU A 150 6.34 18.79 -21.97
CA GLU A 150 6.32 20.26 -22.07
C GLU A 150 4.91 20.84 -22.30
N GLU A 151 3.99 20.01 -22.80
CA GLU A 151 2.60 20.37 -23.08
C GLU A 151 1.69 20.23 -21.86
N GLN A 152 2.10 19.50 -20.85
CA GLN A 152 1.33 19.28 -19.63
C GLN A 152 1.51 20.47 -18.69
N ALA A 153 0.44 21.24 -18.53
CA ALA A 153 0.39 22.39 -17.64
C ALA A 153 -0.96 22.47 -16.92
N GLY A 154 -1.00 23.23 -15.82
CA GLY A 154 -2.19 23.39 -14.99
C GLY A 154 -2.24 22.41 -13.82
N GLU A 155 -3.42 22.22 -13.26
CA GLU A 155 -3.61 21.38 -12.09
C GLU A 155 -3.48 19.88 -12.43
N LEU A 156 -2.59 19.19 -11.74
CA LEU A 156 -2.40 17.76 -11.83
C LEU A 156 -2.84 17.11 -10.51
N ILE A 157 -3.97 16.40 -10.53
CA ILE A 157 -4.46 15.64 -9.37
C ILE A 157 -4.01 14.19 -9.50
N HIS A 158 -3.24 13.73 -8.51
CA HIS A 158 -2.87 12.33 -8.37
C HIS A 158 -3.75 11.66 -7.30
N LYS A 159 -4.46 10.62 -7.69
CA LYS A 159 -5.36 9.85 -6.85
C LYS A 159 -4.87 8.42 -6.73
N VAL A 160 -4.69 7.94 -5.49
CA VAL A 160 -4.26 6.58 -5.20
C VAL A 160 -5.34 5.85 -4.42
N THR A 161 -5.65 4.65 -4.86
CA THR A 161 -6.54 3.71 -4.16
C THR A 161 -5.70 2.53 -3.66
N VAL A 162 -5.84 2.21 -2.38
CA VAL A 162 -5.20 1.06 -1.73
C VAL A 162 -6.28 0.10 -1.28
N LYS A 163 -6.16 -1.18 -1.63
CA LYS A 163 -7.07 -2.26 -1.21
C LYS A 163 -6.27 -3.42 -0.67
N ALA A 164 -6.75 -4.04 0.40
CA ALA A 164 -6.11 -5.18 1.02
C ALA A 164 -7.13 -6.24 1.43
N LYS A 165 -6.68 -7.48 1.55
CA LYS A 165 -7.46 -8.60 2.07
C LYS A 165 -6.78 -9.17 3.30
N TYR A 166 -7.59 -9.72 4.21
CA TYR A 166 -7.11 -10.52 5.32
C TYR A 166 -7.05 -11.99 4.92
N PRO A 167 -6.10 -12.75 5.47
CA PRO A 167 -6.09 -14.19 5.32
C PRO A 167 -7.45 -14.79 5.74
N GLY A 168 -8.06 -15.57 4.85
CA GLY A 168 -9.32 -16.27 5.10
C GLY A 168 -10.59 -15.43 5.06
N LYS A 169 -10.54 -14.15 4.67
CA LYS A 169 -11.73 -13.32 4.43
C LYS A 169 -11.82 -12.87 2.97
N GLU A 170 -13.03 -12.92 2.41
CA GLU A 170 -13.28 -12.43 1.05
C GLU A 170 -13.45 -10.91 0.99
N GLU A 171 -13.86 -10.29 2.09
CA GLU A 171 -14.05 -8.85 2.17
C GLU A 171 -12.72 -8.11 2.10
N SER A 172 -12.67 -7.10 1.25
CA SER A 172 -11.52 -6.20 1.14
C SER A 172 -11.75 -4.93 1.96
N ILE A 173 -10.70 -4.49 2.62
CA ILE A 173 -10.63 -3.14 3.20
C ILE A 173 -9.82 -2.24 2.29
N GLY A 174 -10.03 -0.93 2.37
CA GLY A 174 -9.25 -0.02 1.54
C GLY A 174 -9.40 1.43 1.93
N CYS A 175 -8.53 2.25 1.36
CA CYS A 175 -8.56 3.70 1.50
C CYS A 175 -8.17 4.37 0.19
N GLN A 176 -8.50 5.66 0.07
CA GLN A 176 -8.17 6.47 -1.09
C GLN A 176 -7.57 7.79 -0.63
N LYS A 177 -6.56 8.27 -1.34
CA LYS A 177 -5.90 9.55 -1.10
C LYS A 177 -5.67 10.27 -2.42
N SER A 178 -5.69 11.60 -2.38
CA SER A 178 -5.34 12.45 -3.51
C SER A 178 -4.48 13.62 -3.07
N VAL A 179 -3.64 14.10 -3.98
CA VAL A 179 -2.86 15.33 -3.85
C VAL A 179 -2.93 16.11 -5.16
N GLU A 180 -2.82 17.42 -5.05
CA GLU A 180 -2.86 18.37 -6.16
C GLU A 180 -1.47 18.99 -6.32
N THR A 181 -0.97 19.05 -7.56
CA THR A 181 0.31 19.65 -7.93
C THR A 181 0.07 20.66 -9.03
N GLU A 182 0.59 21.86 -8.92
CA GLU A 182 0.54 22.85 -9.98
C GLU A 182 1.68 22.63 -10.98
N VAL A 183 1.35 22.41 -12.25
CA VAL A 183 2.31 22.30 -13.34
C VAL A 183 2.38 23.61 -14.09
N ILE A 184 3.50 24.31 -13.92
CA ILE A 184 3.74 25.62 -14.52
C ILE A 184 4.13 25.44 -15.99
N ALA A 185 3.38 26.06 -16.90
CA ALA A 185 3.68 26.03 -18.32
C ALA A 185 5.06 26.62 -18.63
N LEU A 186 5.77 26.01 -19.58
CA LEU A 186 6.94 26.61 -20.16
C LEU A 186 6.52 27.78 -21.03
N LYS A 187 7.02 28.97 -20.75
CA LYS A 187 6.85 30.15 -21.59
C LYS A 187 8.14 30.37 -22.36
N ALA A 188 8.10 30.18 -23.65
CA ALA A 188 9.17 30.65 -24.52
C ALA A 188 8.97 32.14 -24.75
N ALA A 189 9.90 32.95 -24.34
CA ALA A 189 9.94 34.37 -24.61
C ALA A 189 11.33 34.79 -25.09
N PHE A 190 11.38 35.64 -26.09
CA PHE A 190 12.62 36.24 -26.55
C PHE A 190 12.43 37.71 -26.81
N GLU A 191 13.46 38.47 -26.56
CA GLU A 191 13.54 39.87 -26.83
C GLU A 191 14.52 40.09 -27.99
N VAL A 192 14.13 40.97 -28.91
CA VAL A 192 14.94 41.37 -30.08
C VAL A 192 15.15 42.85 -30.03
N GLU A 193 16.39 43.28 -29.94
CA GLU A 193 16.81 44.66 -30.07
C GLU A 193 17.58 44.83 -31.38
N LYS A 194 17.24 45.88 -32.15
CA LYS A 194 17.95 46.25 -33.37
C LYS A 194 18.45 47.68 -33.25
N THR A 195 19.72 47.88 -33.38
CA THR A 195 20.36 49.22 -33.40
C THR A 195 21.11 49.42 -34.71
N ALA A 196 21.29 50.69 -35.11
CA ALA A 196 22.13 51.05 -36.23
C ALA A 196 23.29 51.89 -35.75
N ASP A 197 24.43 51.79 -36.44
CA ASP A 197 25.65 52.54 -36.14
C ASP A 197 25.48 54.06 -36.28
N ARG A 198 24.40 54.52 -36.99
CA ARG A 198 24.08 55.92 -37.18
C ARG A 198 22.56 56.13 -37.37
N THR A 199 22.11 57.35 -37.09
CA THR A 199 20.73 57.76 -37.22
C THR A 199 20.43 58.49 -38.56
N GLN A 200 21.47 58.87 -39.30
CA GLN A 200 21.35 59.53 -40.60
C GLN A 200 22.39 58.98 -41.55
N ALA A 201 22.05 58.86 -42.82
CA ALA A 201 22.95 58.40 -43.88
C ALA A 201 22.68 59.11 -45.20
N TYR A 202 23.76 59.21 -46.03
CA TYR A 202 23.64 59.77 -47.40
C TYR A 202 23.59 58.61 -48.42
N PRO A 203 23.13 58.91 -49.65
CA PRO A 203 23.17 57.91 -50.71
C PRO A 203 24.57 57.36 -50.93
N ARG A 204 24.69 55.97 -50.91
CA ARG A 204 25.91 55.14 -50.99
C ARG A 204 26.68 54.97 -49.68
N ASP A 205 26.19 55.45 -48.54
CA ASP A 205 26.72 55.11 -47.24
C ASP A 205 26.44 53.65 -46.90
N THR A 206 27.37 53.00 -46.19
CA THR A 206 27.17 51.71 -45.61
C THR A 206 26.62 51.91 -44.19
N ILE A 207 25.53 51.21 -43.83
CA ILE A 207 24.94 51.24 -42.51
C ILE A 207 25.11 49.85 -41.91
N THR A 208 25.64 49.80 -40.70
CA THR A 208 25.77 48.54 -39.95
C THR A 208 24.63 48.45 -38.92
N TYR A 209 23.93 47.36 -38.95
CA TYR A 209 22.91 47.04 -37.96
C TYR A 209 23.42 45.98 -37.01
N GLN A 210 23.17 46.15 -35.72
CA GLN A 210 23.40 45.16 -34.71
C GLN A 210 22.04 44.63 -34.27
N ILE A 211 21.88 43.30 -34.24
CA ILE A 211 20.70 42.60 -33.75
C ILE A 211 21.12 41.77 -32.56
N CYS A 212 20.52 42.08 -31.40
CA CYS A 212 20.68 41.30 -30.18
C CYS A 212 19.41 40.48 -29.95
N ILE A 213 19.57 39.21 -29.69
CA ILE A 213 18.45 38.31 -29.37
C ILE A 213 18.75 37.75 -27.98
N GLY A 214 17.86 38.01 -27.03
CA GLY A 214 17.90 37.48 -25.67
C GLY A 214 16.76 36.52 -25.44
N ASN A 215 17.03 35.37 -24.77
CA ASN A 215 16.01 34.46 -24.23
C ASN A 215 15.66 34.97 -22.83
N THR A 216 14.37 35.21 -22.53
CA THR A 216 13.90 35.80 -21.27
C THR A 216 12.97 34.87 -20.49
#